data_7ab1f292f7ea21a94fc740f1aba7a5ef
#
_entry.id   7ab1f292f7ea21a94fc740f1aba7a5ef
#
_cell.length_a   1.000
_cell.length_b   1.000
_cell.length_c   1.000
_cell.angle_alpha   90.00
_cell.angle_beta   90.00
_cell.angle_gamma   90.00
#
_symmetry.space_group_name_H-M   'P 1'
#
loop_
_entity.id
_entity.type
_entity.pdbx_description
1 polymer ?
#
loop_
_entity_poly.entity_id
_entity_poly.type
_entity_poly.pdbx_seq_one_letter_code
_entity_poly.pdbx_strand_id
1 'polypeptide(L)'
;MYARIAAAALLCMTALPASSANRGSTVMEDYAAALNARGQILQLDTGDMFGERIGLFTGSVEFLQTDVDLPGNSALEVGIKRRLVAGAQGLQGLGMFGVWDLALPRVHGTFSTQGGWKNYVVAEPLNRCSKFTPPPTEIVTVKAQTPTGPGTFTEYFNSDEFWHGTQLYLPETGDEDLLAQSNEWPVPSTGHAYPMRTKSGNVIRCVAMDDGAGEGFEVTTPAGITYTLNHMASLGSGPPLIKKGYSRGNFGSVTEFEFVLFRQEFHILPTSARDRFGNSVTYTWDPANPRQLLRIAANDGRTVDLEWTAGSPSTLPSEVSAVRAGGRTWTYGTVVGGYKVTFPDQS
;
A
#
# COMPACT_ATOMS: atom_id res chain seq x y z
N MET A 1 16.86 3.37 -73.00
CA MET A 1 17.45 2.86 -71.81
C MET A 1 16.78 3.59 -70.61
N TYR A 2 15.62 3.10 -70.15
CA TYR A 2 14.80 3.74 -69.13
C TYR A 2 14.69 2.79 -67.94
N ALA A 3 15.29 3.18 -66.81
CA ALA A 3 15.17 2.49 -65.53
C ALA A 3 13.87 2.96 -64.89
N ARG A 4 12.96 2.04 -64.54
CA ARG A 4 11.78 2.27 -63.75
C ARG A 4 12.14 2.03 -62.28
N ILE A 5 12.06 3.06 -61.46
CA ILE A 5 12.15 2.97 -60.02
C ILE A 5 10.74 2.69 -59.48
N ALA A 6 10.55 1.51 -58.93
CA ALA A 6 9.32 1.17 -58.18
C ALA A 6 9.45 1.65 -56.74
N ALA A 7 8.61 2.62 -56.36
CA ALA A 7 8.48 3.05 -54.98
C ALA A 7 7.57 2.07 -54.22
N ALA A 8 8.14 1.31 -53.29
CA ALA A 8 7.37 0.49 -52.35
C ALA A 8 6.90 1.40 -51.20
N ALA A 9 5.59 1.68 -51.20
CA ALA A 9 4.95 2.34 -50.05
C ALA A 9 4.83 1.35 -48.86
N LEU A 10 5.65 1.54 -47.85
CA LEU A 10 5.57 0.80 -46.61
C LEU A 10 4.39 1.37 -45.77
N LEU A 11 3.24 0.67 -45.77
CA LEU A 11 2.14 0.98 -44.89
C LEU A 11 2.56 0.65 -43.46
N CYS A 12 2.94 1.66 -42.68
CA CYS A 12 3.11 1.55 -41.25
C CYS A 12 1.70 1.48 -40.61
N MET A 13 1.19 0.27 -40.39
CA MET A 13 0.04 0.07 -39.50
C MET A 13 0.48 0.39 -38.10
N THR A 14 0.18 1.59 -37.62
CA THR A 14 0.22 1.93 -36.20
C THR A 14 -0.89 1.13 -35.51
N ALA A 15 -0.53 0.01 -34.91
CA ALA A 15 -1.38 -0.66 -33.98
C ALA A 15 -1.58 0.30 -32.78
N LEU A 16 -2.76 0.91 -32.69
CA LEU A 16 -3.21 1.59 -31.51
C LEU A 16 -3.16 0.54 -30.36
N PRO A 17 -2.53 0.83 -29.23
CA PRO A 17 -2.67 -0.06 -28.09
C PRO A 17 -4.16 -0.12 -27.75
N ALA A 18 -4.75 -1.29 -27.89
CA ALA A 18 -6.06 -1.55 -27.33
C ALA A 18 -5.94 -1.24 -25.85
N SER A 19 -6.59 -0.18 -25.39
CA SER A 19 -6.77 0.05 -23.97
C SER A 19 -7.45 -1.21 -23.43
N SER A 20 -6.69 -2.02 -22.70
CA SER A 20 -7.25 -3.15 -21.98
C SER A 20 -8.29 -2.56 -21.05
N ALA A 21 -9.56 -2.75 -21.38
CA ALA A 21 -10.64 -2.50 -20.45
C ALA A 21 -10.21 -3.20 -19.15
N ASN A 22 -10.25 -2.46 -18.04
CA ASN A 22 -9.85 -2.91 -16.72
C ASN A 22 -10.74 -4.11 -16.33
N ARG A 23 -10.38 -5.29 -16.83
CA ARG A 23 -11.06 -6.53 -16.51
C ARG A 23 -10.62 -6.89 -15.12
N GLY A 24 -11.54 -6.92 -14.19
CA GLY A 24 -11.26 -7.46 -12.86
C GLY A 24 -10.64 -8.85 -12.96
N SER A 25 -9.70 -9.15 -12.08
CA SER A 25 -9.12 -10.49 -11.99
C SER A 25 -10.15 -11.46 -11.39
N THR A 26 -10.11 -12.71 -11.82
CA THR A 26 -10.76 -13.77 -11.07
C THR A 26 -9.93 -14.10 -9.82
N VAL A 27 -10.55 -14.70 -8.80
CA VAL A 27 -9.84 -15.15 -7.59
C VAL A 27 -8.63 -16.02 -7.93
N MET A 28 -8.76 -16.89 -8.93
CA MET A 28 -7.65 -17.77 -9.37
C MET A 28 -6.52 -17.01 -10.06
N GLU A 29 -6.84 -15.99 -10.87
CA GLU A 29 -5.83 -15.14 -11.49
C GLU A 29 -5.08 -14.30 -10.46
N ASP A 30 -5.78 -13.78 -9.47
CA ASP A 30 -5.17 -13.02 -8.37
C ASP A 30 -4.26 -13.91 -7.51
N TYR A 31 -4.71 -15.13 -7.18
CA TYR A 31 -3.90 -16.12 -6.49
C TYR A 31 -2.67 -16.53 -7.30
N ALA A 32 -2.83 -16.83 -8.59
CA ALA A 32 -1.72 -17.16 -9.49
C ALA A 32 -0.73 -15.99 -9.62
N ALA A 33 -1.21 -14.75 -9.71
CA ALA A 33 -0.36 -13.57 -9.73
C ALA A 33 0.43 -13.41 -8.43
N ALA A 34 -0.21 -13.64 -7.28
CA ALA A 34 0.45 -13.60 -5.98
C ALA A 34 1.51 -14.71 -5.82
N LEU A 35 1.22 -15.94 -6.29
CA LEU A 35 2.18 -17.03 -6.30
C LEU A 35 3.37 -16.75 -7.23
N ASN A 36 3.10 -16.25 -8.44
CA ASN A 36 4.15 -15.90 -9.40
C ASN A 36 5.05 -14.77 -8.88
N ALA A 37 4.46 -13.76 -8.23
CA ALA A 37 5.23 -12.69 -7.60
C ALA A 37 6.14 -13.22 -6.47
N ARG A 38 5.66 -14.20 -5.69
CA ARG A 38 6.44 -14.87 -4.64
C ARG A 38 7.48 -15.84 -5.19
N GLY A 39 7.25 -16.42 -6.36
CA GLY A 39 8.14 -17.40 -6.99
C GLY A 39 9.31 -16.80 -7.79
N GLN A 40 9.26 -15.51 -8.11
CA GLN A 40 10.34 -14.83 -8.83
C GLN A 40 11.44 -14.32 -7.86
N ILE A 41 12.01 -15.22 -7.07
CA ILE A 41 13.25 -14.92 -6.35
C ILE A 41 14.38 -14.99 -7.38
N LEU A 42 14.70 -13.88 -8.01
CA LEU A 42 15.99 -13.72 -8.65
C LEU A 42 17.02 -13.66 -7.52
N GLN A 43 17.96 -14.59 -7.50
CA GLN A 43 19.20 -14.41 -6.76
C GLN A 43 19.94 -13.25 -7.43
N LEU A 44 19.65 -12.03 -7.02
CA LEU A 44 20.47 -10.90 -7.32
C LEU A 44 21.68 -10.98 -6.37
N ASP A 45 22.82 -11.23 -6.96
CA ASP A 45 24.09 -11.11 -6.27
C ASP A 45 24.21 -9.65 -5.78
N THR A 46 24.18 -9.49 -4.49
CA THR A 46 24.42 -8.37 -3.61
C THR A 46 24.99 -7.10 -4.27
N GLY A 47 24.22 -6.38 -5.03
CA GLY A 47 24.62 -5.08 -5.50
C GLY A 47 23.48 -4.09 -5.38
N ASP A 48 23.47 -3.35 -4.31
CA ASP A 48 22.61 -2.17 -4.06
C ASP A 48 22.98 -1.03 -5.05
N MET A 49 23.09 -1.38 -6.35
CA MET A 49 23.65 -0.51 -7.38
C MET A 49 22.70 0.62 -7.75
N PHE A 50 21.39 0.39 -7.61
CA PHE A 50 20.35 1.37 -7.93
C PHE A 50 19.37 1.61 -6.77
N GLY A 51 19.71 1.23 -5.54
CA GLY A 51 18.82 1.28 -4.37
C GLY A 51 17.79 0.15 -4.38
N GLU A 52 18.03 -0.93 -5.13
CA GLU A 52 17.19 -2.12 -5.12
C GLU A 52 17.38 -2.91 -3.82
N ARG A 53 16.28 -3.41 -3.31
CA ARG A 53 16.25 -4.28 -2.16
C ARG A 53 15.28 -5.43 -2.37
N ILE A 54 15.66 -6.61 -1.92
CA ILE A 54 14.77 -7.77 -1.89
C ILE A 54 14.24 -7.93 -0.47
N GLY A 55 12.92 -7.90 -0.32
CA GLY A 55 12.26 -8.19 0.94
C GLY A 55 12.53 -9.64 1.35
N LEU A 56 13.28 -9.86 2.43
CA LEU A 56 13.70 -11.20 2.88
C LEU A 56 12.53 -12.09 3.29
N PHE A 57 11.40 -11.51 3.64
CA PHE A 57 10.23 -12.22 4.14
C PHE A 57 9.14 -12.40 3.08
N THR A 58 9.04 -11.48 2.14
CA THR A 58 8.02 -11.50 1.08
C THR A 58 8.56 -11.82 -0.30
N GLY A 59 9.88 -11.70 -0.51
CA GLY A 59 10.52 -11.83 -1.82
C GLY A 59 10.20 -10.66 -2.77
N SER A 60 9.59 -9.57 -2.28
CA SER A 60 9.32 -8.39 -3.09
C SER A 60 10.62 -7.68 -3.46
N VAL A 61 10.71 -7.19 -4.69
CA VAL A 61 11.80 -6.29 -5.13
C VAL A 61 11.30 -4.87 -5.01
N GLU A 62 12.03 -4.05 -4.30
CA GLU A 62 11.72 -2.63 -4.16
C GLU A 62 12.96 -1.77 -4.44
N PHE A 63 12.72 -0.54 -4.87
CA PHE A 63 13.74 0.49 -5.03
C PHE A 63 13.53 1.57 -3.99
N LEU A 64 14.62 1.96 -3.32
CA LEU A 64 14.62 3.03 -2.34
C LEU A 64 15.50 4.18 -2.83
N GLN A 65 14.96 5.40 -2.79
CA GLN A 65 15.69 6.61 -3.16
C GLN A 65 15.57 7.65 -2.05
N THR A 66 16.68 8.04 -1.49
CA THR A 66 16.74 9.13 -0.50
C THR A 66 16.89 10.47 -1.22
N ASP A 67 15.92 11.36 -1.07
CA ASP A 67 15.95 12.71 -1.63
C ASP A 67 16.42 13.74 -0.60
N VAL A 68 15.98 13.59 0.64
CA VAL A 68 16.29 14.48 1.76
C VAL A 68 16.75 13.64 2.93
N ASP A 69 17.92 13.97 3.47
CA ASP A 69 18.42 13.43 4.73
C ASP A 69 18.94 14.57 5.59
N LEU A 70 18.41 14.66 6.80
CA LEU A 70 18.85 15.61 7.81
C LEU A 70 19.59 14.86 8.92
N PRO A 71 20.92 14.82 8.89
CA PRO A 71 21.68 14.11 9.91
C PRO A 71 21.44 14.69 11.31
N GLY A 72 21.41 13.83 12.31
CA GLY A 72 21.18 14.19 13.70
C GLY A 72 21.95 13.31 14.67
N ASN A 73 21.71 13.50 15.96
CA ASN A 73 22.43 12.80 17.04
C ASN A 73 21.75 11.48 17.45
N SER A 74 20.68 11.09 16.79
CA SER A 74 19.92 9.88 17.12
C SER A 74 19.81 8.95 15.90
N ALA A 75 19.40 7.71 16.16
CA ALA A 75 19.10 6.75 15.10
C ALA A 75 17.76 7.03 14.39
N LEU A 76 17.01 8.08 14.81
CA LEU A 76 15.76 8.44 14.20
C LEU A 76 15.98 9.27 12.94
N GLU A 77 15.61 8.72 11.80
CA GLU A 77 15.70 9.40 10.50
C GLU A 77 14.73 10.59 10.43
N VAL A 78 15.21 11.71 9.89
CA VAL A 78 14.39 12.87 9.53
C VAL A 78 14.73 13.24 8.09
N GLY A 79 13.85 12.85 7.17
CA GLY A 79 14.14 12.99 5.75
C GLY A 79 13.01 12.50 4.87
N ILE A 80 13.26 12.44 3.59
CA ILE A 80 12.37 11.89 2.57
C ILE A 80 13.10 10.78 1.84
N LYS A 81 12.57 9.59 1.99
CA LYS A 81 12.99 8.39 1.26
C LYS A 81 11.80 7.87 0.48
N ARG A 82 11.93 7.76 -0.83
CA ARG A 82 10.87 7.22 -1.70
C ARG A 82 11.07 5.73 -1.92
N ARG A 83 9.97 5.02 -2.08
CA ARG A 83 9.88 3.58 -2.31
C ARG A 83 9.12 3.31 -3.59
N LEU A 84 9.62 2.39 -4.42
CA LEU A 84 8.92 1.83 -5.57
C LEU A 84 8.99 0.30 -5.46
N VAL A 85 7.85 -0.37 -5.46
CA VAL A 85 7.79 -1.84 -5.47
C VAL A 85 7.69 -2.34 -6.91
N ALA A 86 8.62 -3.19 -7.33
CA ALA A 86 8.64 -3.75 -8.67
C ALA A 86 7.45 -4.70 -8.89
N GLY A 87 6.85 -4.63 -10.08
CA GLY A 87 5.74 -5.50 -10.47
C GLY A 87 4.36 -5.07 -9.95
N ALA A 88 4.27 -4.07 -9.09
CA ALA A 88 2.98 -3.49 -8.74
C ALA A 88 2.43 -2.68 -9.92
N GLN A 89 1.14 -2.87 -10.24
CA GLN A 89 0.48 -2.15 -11.31
C GLN A 89 -0.32 -0.96 -10.76
N GLY A 90 -0.08 0.22 -11.33
CA GLY A 90 -0.77 1.45 -10.94
C GLY A 90 -0.11 2.21 -9.78
N LEU A 91 -0.92 2.96 -9.04
CA LEU A 91 -0.46 3.69 -7.86
C LEU A 91 -0.10 2.72 -6.74
N GLN A 92 1.03 2.96 -6.09
CA GLN A 92 1.50 2.15 -4.98
C GLN A 92 1.28 2.87 -3.65
N GLY A 93 0.93 2.09 -2.63
CA GLY A 93 0.72 2.61 -1.30
C GLY A 93 -0.28 3.76 -1.31
N LEU A 94 0.15 4.93 -0.88
CA LEU A 94 -0.68 6.14 -0.84
C LEU A 94 -0.51 7.05 -2.06
N GLY A 95 0.35 6.69 -3.04
CA GLY A 95 0.55 7.46 -4.26
C GLY A 95 1.07 8.87 -4.03
N MET A 96 1.92 9.06 -3.02
CA MET A 96 2.38 10.39 -2.61
C MET A 96 3.31 11.04 -3.65
N PHE A 97 4.02 10.27 -4.43
CA PHE A 97 4.97 10.71 -5.46
C PHE A 97 4.68 10.02 -6.80
N GLY A 98 3.44 10.03 -7.24
CA GLY A 98 3.01 9.31 -8.45
C GLY A 98 3.08 7.80 -8.27
N VAL A 99 3.93 7.12 -9.04
CA VAL A 99 4.15 5.67 -8.91
C VAL A 99 5.09 5.31 -7.74
N TRP A 100 5.71 6.29 -7.12
CA TRP A 100 6.49 6.11 -5.90
C TRP A 100 5.67 6.46 -4.66
N ASP A 101 5.98 5.82 -3.56
CA ASP A 101 5.40 6.15 -2.25
C ASP A 101 6.49 6.62 -1.29
N LEU A 102 6.09 7.14 -0.13
CA LEU A 102 7.00 7.49 0.95
C LEU A 102 7.33 6.23 1.76
N ALA A 103 8.63 5.98 1.95
CA ALA A 103 9.13 4.86 2.74
C ALA A 103 9.00 5.17 4.25
N LEU A 104 7.77 5.11 4.77
CA LEU A 104 7.47 5.28 6.20
C LEU A 104 7.11 3.95 6.84
N PRO A 105 7.45 3.76 8.14
CA PRO A 105 6.92 2.66 8.93
C PRO A 105 5.39 2.63 8.84
N ARG A 106 4.81 1.47 8.61
CA ARG A 106 3.34 1.33 8.53
C ARG A 106 2.91 -0.11 8.75
N VAL A 107 1.71 -0.27 9.27
CA VAL A 107 0.99 -1.54 9.17
C VAL A 107 -0.03 -1.40 8.06
N HIS A 108 -0.10 -2.38 7.15
CA HIS A 108 -0.98 -2.29 5.99
C HIS A 108 -1.57 -3.65 5.60
N GLY A 109 -2.62 -3.60 4.79
CA GLY A 109 -3.27 -4.78 4.24
C GLY A 109 -4.39 -4.41 3.28
N THR A 110 -4.78 -5.38 2.44
CA THR A 110 -5.86 -5.21 1.47
C THR A 110 -7.16 -5.75 2.02
N PHE A 111 -8.20 -4.93 1.99
CA PHE A 111 -9.54 -5.25 2.48
C PHE A 111 -10.60 -4.90 1.44
N SER A 112 -11.85 -5.34 1.65
CA SER A 112 -12.94 -4.90 0.81
C SER A 112 -13.22 -3.41 1.01
N THR A 113 -13.58 -2.71 -0.05
CA THR A 113 -13.92 -1.28 0.03
C THR A 113 -15.19 -1.05 0.87
N GLN A 114 -16.15 -1.97 0.81
CA GLN A 114 -17.42 -1.84 1.56
C GLN A 114 -17.27 -2.23 3.04
N GLY A 115 -16.45 -3.23 3.36
CA GLY A 115 -16.22 -3.67 4.74
C GLY A 115 -15.21 -2.80 5.48
N GLY A 116 -14.21 -2.30 4.77
CA GLY A 116 -13.07 -1.61 5.36
C GLY A 116 -12.19 -2.53 6.21
N TRP A 117 -11.27 -1.95 6.95
CA TRP A 117 -10.43 -2.73 7.88
C TRP A 117 -11.19 -3.06 9.17
N LYS A 118 -11.85 -4.17 9.18
CA LYS A 118 -12.55 -4.73 10.35
C LYS A 118 -12.06 -6.14 10.61
N ASN A 119 -12.07 -6.55 11.87
CA ASN A 119 -11.83 -7.93 12.26
C ASN A 119 -13.16 -8.72 12.24
N TYR A 120 -13.06 -10.05 12.34
CA TYR A 120 -14.23 -10.94 12.33
C TYR A 120 -15.11 -10.83 13.59
N VAL A 121 -14.64 -10.21 14.67
CA VAL A 121 -15.36 -10.11 15.94
C VAL A 121 -16.42 -9.02 15.85
N VAL A 122 -17.66 -9.42 15.59
CA VAL A 122 -18.79 -8.50 15.31
C VAL A 122 -19.02 -7.45 16.41
N ALA A 123 -18.81 -7.80 17.68
CA ALA A 123 -18.98 -6.88 18.80
C ALA A 123 -17.85 -5.84 18.90
N GLU A 124 -16.68 -6.14 18.36
CA GLU A 124 -15.47 -5.33 18.48
C GLU A 124 -14.73 -5.24 17.14
N PRO A 125 -15.41 -4.81 16.06
CA PRO A 125 -14.86 -4.92 14.71
C PRO A 125 -13.63 -4.02 14.46
N LEU A 126 -13.43 -3.00 15.28
CA LEU A 126 -12.32 -2.05 15.16
C LEU A 126 -11.16 -2.34 16.13
N ASN A 127 -11.25 -3.40 16.93
CA ASN A 127 -10.14 -3.87 17.78
C ASN A 127 -9.11 -4.65 16.92
N ARG A 128 -8.46 -3.95 16.01
CA ARG A 128 -7.60 -4.50 14.95
C ARG A 128 -6.32 -5.14 15.48
N CYS A 129 -5.91 -4.73 16.66
CA CYS A 129 -4.69 -5.18 17.32
C CYS A 129 -4.99 -6.29 18.35
N SER A 130 -5.87 -6.03 19.32
CA SER A 130 -6.16 -7.00 20.39
C SER A 130 -7.01 -8.20 19.92
N LYS A 131 -7.72 -8.04 18.81
CA LYS A 131 -8.53 -9.09 18.17
C LYS A 131 -8.03 -9.35 16.75
N PHE A 132 -6.75 -9.67 16.63
CA PHE A 132 -6.13 -9.93 15.33
C PHE A 132 -6.72 -11.19 14.68
N THR A 133 -7.68 -10.97 13.80
CA THR A 133 -8.38 -12.02 13.04
C THR A 133 -8.55 -11.59 11.59
N PRO A 134 -8.79 -12.52 10.66
CA PRO A 134 -9.19 -12.17 9.30
C PRO A 134 -10.42 -11.26 9.27
N PRO A 135 -10.62 -10.47 8.22
CA PRO A 135 -11.85 -9.72 8.02
C PRO A 135 -13.06 -10.66 7.83
N PRO A 136 -14.30 -10.18 8.03
CA PRO A 136 -15.50 -10.97 7.77
C PRO A 136 -15.65 -11.29 6.29
N THR A 137 -16.43 -12.34 5.99
CA THR A 137 -16.91 -12.65 4.64
C THR A 137 -17.71 -11.47 4.10
N GLU A 138 -17.48 -11.09 2.85
CA GLU A 138 -18.20 -10.04 2.16
C GLU A 138 -19.32 -10.63 1.33
N ILE A 139 -20.43 -9.91 1.27
CA ILE A 139 -21.65 -10.33 0.55
C ILE A 139 -21.90 -9.32 -0.58
N VAL A 140 -21.87 -9.82 -1.81
CA VAL A 140 -22.18 -9.02 -2.98
C VAL A 140 -23.52 -9.46 -3.57
N THR A 141 -24.43 -8.52 -3.74
CA THR A 141 -25.75 -8.79 -4.32
C THR A 141 -25.90 -8.00 -5.61
N VAL A 142 -26.31 -8.68 -6.68
CA VAL A 142 -26.59 -8.09 -7.99
C VAL A 142 -28.02 -8.33 -8.42
N LYS A 143 -28.59 -7.37 -9.13
CA LYS A 143 -29.86 -7.52 -9.82
C LYS A 143 -29.58 -7.73 -11.30
N ALA A 144 -30.11 -8.79 -11.88
CA ALA A 144 -29.93 -9.10 -13.28
C ALA A 144 -31.27 -9.43 -13.95
N GLN A 145 -31.40 -9.01 -15.21
CA GLN A 145 -32.49 -9.45 -16.05
C GLN A 145 -32.17 -10.87 -16.55
N THR A 146 -33.00 -11.82 -16.17
CA THR A 146 -32.80 -13.22 -16.57
C THR A 146 -33.83 -13.63 -17.62
N PRO A 147 -33.66 -14.78 -18.28
CA PRO A 147 -34.61 -15.26 -19.25
C PRO A 147 -36.01 -15.53 -18.68
N THR A 148 -36.11 -15.63 -17.35
CA THR A 148 -37.39 -15.86 -16.64
C THR A 148 -37.90 -14.59 -15.95
N GLY A 149 -37.23 -13.44 -16.12
CA GLY A 149 -37.59 -12.15 -15.52
C GLY A 149 -36.46 -11.59 -14.64
N PRO A 150 -36.69 -10.44 -13.98
CA PRO A 150 -35.70 -9.84 -13.09
C PRO A 150 -35.47 -10.75 -11.87
N GLY A 151 -34.21 -10.94 -11.53
CA GLY A 151 -33.77 -11.73 -10.38
C GLY A 151 -32.75 -10.98 -9.51
N THR A 152 -32.67 -11.37 -8.25
CA THR A 152 -31.65 -10.89 -7.30
C THR A 152 -30.80 -12.09 -6.91
N PHE A 153 -29.49 -11.93 -7.06
CA PHE A 153 -28.48 -12.98 -6.84
C PHE A 153 -27.47 -12.50 -5.82
N THR A 154 -27.02 -13.40 -4.98
CA THR A 154 -26.06 -13.11 -3.90
C THR A 154 -24.89 -14.05 -3.97
N GLU A 155 -23.68 -13.52 -3.82
CA GLU A 155 -22.44 -14.27 -3.78
C GLU A 155 -21.63 -13.87 -2.54
N TYR A 156 -20.89 -14.83 -2.02
CA TYR A 156 -20.05 -14.69 -0.84
C TYR A 156 -18.58 -14.69 -1.26
N PHE A 157 -17.84 -13.70 -0.78
CA PHE A 157 -16.39 -13.66 -0.88
C PHE A 157 -15.80 -13.90 0.50
N ASN A 158 -15.18 -15.04 0.69
CA ASN A 158 -14.54 -15.38 1.94
C ASN A 158 -13.27 -14.53 2.15
N SER A 159 -12.86 -14.35 3.40
CA SER A 159 -11.71 -13.51 3.73
C SER A 159 -10.42 -13.92 3.02
N ASP A 160 -10.18 -15.21 2.85
CA ASP A 160 -9.01 -15.77 2.18
C ASP A 160 -8.97 -15.48 0.66
N GLU A 161 -10.08 -15.06 0.06
CA GLU A 161 -10.14 -14.69 -1.35
C GLU A 161 -9.65 -13.26 -1.61
N PHE A 162 -9.73 -12.35 -0.63
CA PHE A 162 -9.39 -10.94 -0.83
C PHE A 162 -8.37 -10.39 0.18
N TRP A 163 -8.17 -11.05 1.31
CA TRP A 163 -7.21 -10.65 2.34
C TRP A 163 -6.10 -11.70 2.45
N HIS A 164 -4.84 -11.28 2.35
CA HIS A 164 -3.67 -12.14 2.34
C HIS A 164 -2.74 -11.87 3.53
N GLY A 165 -3.32 -11.42 4.63
CA GLY A 165 -2.58 -11.04 5.83
C GLY A 165 -2.44 -9.54 5.98
N THR A 166 -1.94 -9.17 7.15
CA THR A 166 -1.58 -7.80 7.50
C THR A 166 -0.07 -7.76 7.68
N GLN A 167 0.57 -6.76 7.12
CA GLN A 167 2.03 -6.63 7.08
C GLN A 167 2.49 -5.38 7.82
N LEU A 168 3.66 -5.49 8.43
CA LEU A 168 4.43 -4.37 8.93
C LEU A 168 5.51 -4.04 7.89
N TYR A 169 5.54 -2.82 7.41
CA TYR A 169 6.64 -2.28 6.64
C TYR A 169 7.54 -1.41 7.53
N LEU A 170 8.82 -1.68 7.50
CA LEU A 170 9.86 -0.80 8.06
C LEU A 170 10.88 -0.48 6.95
N PRO A 171 11.35 0.78 6.84
CA PRO A 171 12.31 1.18 5.81
C PRO A 171 13.59 0.34 5.82
N GLU A 172 13.96 -0.25 6.95
CA GLU A 172 15.20 -1.04 7.11
C GLU A 172 15.04 -2.50 6.68
N THR A 173 13.86 -3.10 6.92
CA THR A 173 13.65 -4.56 6.73
C THR A 173 12.70 -4.91 5.60
N GLY A 174 11.89 -3.94 5.11
CA GLY A 174 10.82 -4.20 4.15
C GLY A 174 9.55 -4.69 4.80
N ASP A 175 8.70 -5.34 4.02
CA ASP A 175 7.43 -5.89 4.48
C ASP A 175 7.64 -7.21 5.21
N GLU A 176 7.00 -7.36 6.37
CA GLU A 176 6.96 -8.57 7.18
C GLU A 176 5.52 -8.87 7.62
N ASP A 177 5.15 -10.14 7.64
CA ASP A 177 3.83 -10.54 8.13
C ASP A 177 3.71 -10.29 9.65
N LEU A 178 2.58 -9.76 10.08
CA LEU A 178 2.19 -9.74 11.48
C LEU A 178 1.75 -11.14 11.91
N LEU A 179 2.33 -11.61 13.01
CA LEU A 179 2.07 -12.93 13.57
C LEU A 179 1.47 -12.78 14.97
N ALA A 180 0.50 -13.63 15.30
CA ALA A 180 0.00 -13.72 16.66
C ALA A 180 1.14 -14.13 17.62
N GLN A 181 1.21 -13.49 18.78
CA GLN A 181 2.19 -13.83 19.81
C GLN A 181 1.91 -15.22 20.37
N SER A 182 2.95 -16.05 20.48
CA SER A 182 2.94 -17.33 21.18
C SER A 182 3.54 -17.19 22.57
N ASN A 183 3.07 -17.96 23.53
CA ASN A 183 3.64 -18.04 24.86
C ASN A 183 5.10 -18.55 24.91
N GLU A 184 5.54 -19.18 23.83
CA GLU A 184 6.93 -19.68 23.69
C GLU A 184 7.94 -18.58 23.36
N TRP A 185 7.48 -17.41 22.95
CA TRP A 185 8.34 -16.32 22.54
C TRP A 185 8.45 -15.23 23.61
N PRO A 186 9.68 -14.80 23.94
CA PRO A 186 9.87 -13.80 24.97
C PRO A 186 9.26 -12.44 24.55
N VAL A 187 8.69 -11.75 25.51
CA VAL A 187 8.19 -10.38 25.40
C VAL A 187 8.90 -9.48 26.41
N PRO A 188 8.95 -8.17 26.19
CA PRO A 188 9.51 -7.23 27.15
C PRO A 188 8.78 -7.28 28.50
N SER A 189 9.53 -7.23 29.62
CA SER A 189 8.97 -7.24 30.98
C SER A 189 8.46 -5.85 31.38
N THR A 190 7.57 -5.26 30.59
CA THR A 190 7.04 -3.90 30.78
C THR A 190 5.68 -3.86 31.46
N GLY A 191 5.07 -5.03 31.73
CA GLY A 191 3.69 -5.12 32.23
C GLY A 191 2.62 -4.87 31.17
N HIS A 192 3.00 -4.65 29.91
CA HIS A 192 2.07 -4.49 28.78
C HIS A 192 1.82 -5.83 28.08
N ALA A 193 0.64 -5.96 27.47
CA ALA A 193 0.33 -7.07 26.56
C ALA A 193 0.90 -6.78 25.18
N TYR A 194 1.51 -7.81 24.59
CA TYR A 194 2.04 -7.79 23.22
C TYR A 194 1.34 -8.89 22.40
N PRO A 195 0.18 -8.62 21.81
CA PRO A 195 -0.60 -9.64 21.12
C PRO A 195 0.03 -10.11 19.81
N MET A 196 0.96 -9.35 19.24
CA MET A 196 1.57 -9.64 17.96
C MET A 196 3.07 -9.39 17.95
N ARG A 197 3.72 -9.99 16.94
CA ARG A 197 5.14 -9.80 16.62
C ARG A 197 5.42 -10.04 15.15
N THR A 198 6.66 -9.80 14.70
CA THR A 198 7.18 -10.20 13.40
C THR A 198 8.30 -11.24 13.55
N LYS A 199 8.70 -11.86 12.44
CA LYS A 199 9.81 -12.83 12.42
C LYS A 199 11.15 -12.20 12.77
N SER A 200 11.38 -10.93 12.42
CA SER A 200 12.59 -10.18 12.77
C SER A 200 12.67 -9.78 14.25
N GLY A 201 11.61 -10.06 15.03
CA GLY A 201 11.58 -9.81 16.47
C GLY A 201 10.99 -8.47 16.88
N ASN A 202 10.32 -7.73 15.97
CA ASN A 202 9.53 -6.58 16.38
C ASN A 202 8.37 -7.07 17.27
N VAL A 203 8.12 -6.39 18.37
CA VAL A 203 7.01 -6.68 19.28
C VAL A 203 5.98 -5.56 19.20
N ILE A 204 4.70 -5.93 19.26
CA ILE A 204 3.61 -5.01 18.93
C ILE A 204 2.61 -5.02 20.07
N ARG A 205 2.28 -3.82 20.59
CA ARG A 205 1.18 -3.59 21.51
C ARG A 205 0.11 -2.69 20.89
N CYS A 206 -1.09 -2.73 21.47
CA CYS A 206 -2.22 -1.97 20.98
C CYS A 206 -2.24 -0.56 21.55
N VAL A 207 -2.60 0.42 20.73
CA VAL A 207 -2.83 1.82 21.10
C VAL A 207 -4.15 2.29 20.48
N ALA A 208 -4.70 3.40 20.99
CA ALA A 208 -5.88 4.00 20.33
C ALA A 208 -5.48 4.66 19.02
N MET A 209 -6.40 4.63 18.03
CA MET A 209 -6.27 5.43 16.81
C MET A 209 -6.32 6.92 17.15
N ASP A 210 -5.70 7.76 16.33
CA ASP A 210 -5.67 9.23 16.48
C ASP A 210 -7.04 9.89 16.32
N ASP A 211 -7.94 9.27 15.56
CA ASP A 211 -9.34 9.65 15.39
C ASP A 211 -10.26 9.05 16.46
N GLY A 212 -9.75 8.25 17.39
CA GLY A 212 -10.50 7.53 18.41
C GLY A 212 -11.30 6.32 17.90
N ALA A 213 -11.17 5.93 16.62
CA ALA A 213 -11.95 4.87 15.99
C ALA A 213 -11.26 3.50 16.06
N GLY A 214 -11.15 2.92 17.24
CA GLY A 214 -10.62 1.58 17.46
C GLY A 214 -9.12 1.57 17.76
N GLU A 215 -8.43 0.51 17.35
CA GLU A 215 -7.04 0.24 17.71
C GLU A 215 -6.08 0.41 16.54
N GLY A 216 -4.94 1.04 16.85
CA GLY A 216 -3.70 1.07 16.09
C GLY A 216 -2.62 0.21 16.76
N PHE A 217 -1.37 0.43 16.36
CA PHE A 217 -0.24 -0.43 16.73
C PHE A 217 0.91 0.42 17.28
N GLU A 218 1.51 0.01 18.37
CA GLU A 218 2.81 0.50 18.79
C GLU A 218 3.84 -0.62 18.57
N VAL A 219 4.80 -0.36 17.69
CA VAL A 219 5.82 -1.32 17.26
C VAL A 219 7.14 -0.96 17.91
N THR A 220 7.70 -1.90 18.68
CA THR A 220 9.05 -1.74 19.23
C THR A 220 10.01 -2.70 18.52
N THR A 221 11.05 -2.13 17.90
CA THR A 221 12.07 -2.90 17.19
C THR A 221 13.12 -3.46 18.15
N PRO A 222 13.88 -4.49 17.76
CA PRO A 222 15.02 -5.00 18.54
C PRO A 222 16.10 -3.93 18.80
N ALA A 223 16.22 -2.92 17.92
CA ALA A 223 17.12 -1.78 18.12
C ALA A 223 16.63 -0.80 19.21
N GLY A 224 15.42 -0.97 19.73
CA GLY A 224 14.83 -0.12 20.77
C GLY A 224 14.17 1.14 20.24
N ILE A 225 13.85 1.19 18.95
CA ILE A 225 13.02 2.24 18.37
C ILE A 225 11.55 1.82 18.50
N THR A 226 10.72 2.73 18.95
CA THR A 226 9.28 2.52 19.11
C THR A 226 8.53 3.46 18.18
N TYR A 227 7.71 2.91 17.29
CA TYR A 227 6.83 3.62 16.38
C TYR A 227 5.39 3.55 16.89
N THR A 228 4.70 4.69 17.00
CA THR A 228 3.26 4.74 17.22
C THR A 228 2.58 4.86 15.87
N LEU A 229 1.95 3.79 15.43
CA LEU A 229 1.26 3.67 14.14
C LEU A 229 -0.24 3.70 14.45
N ASN A 230 -0.86 4.87 14.33
CA ASN A 230 -2.27 5.05 14.69
C ASN A 230 -3.03 6.06 13.83
N HIS A 231 -2.44 6.50 12.71
CA HIS A 231 -3.11 7.34 11.71
C HIS A 231 -3.52 6.48 10.50
N MET A 232 -4.82 6.43 10.18
CA MET A 232 -5.32 5.60 9.09
C MET A 232 -5.49 6.39 7.81
N ALA A 233 -4.92 5.88 6.74
CA ALA A 233 -5.17 6.34 5.39
C ALA A 233 -5.41 5.17 4.43
N SER A 234 -6.05 5.42 3.30
CA SER A 234 -6.27 4.41 2.28
C SER A 234 -6.21 5.02 0.90
N LEU A 235 -5.80 4.23 -0.07
CA LEU A 235 -5.84 4.58 -1.47
C LEU A 235 -6.56 3.48 -2.24
N GLY A 236 -7.20 3.90 -3.33
CA GLY A 236 -7.92 3.01 -4.24
C GLY A 236 -7.08 1.84 -4.71
N SER A 237 -7.75 0.79 -4.91
CA SER A 237 -7.41 -0.60 -5.00
C SER A 237 -6.68 -1.03 -6.26
N GLY A 238 -6.09 -2.21 -6.17
CA GLY A 238 -5.86 -3.09 -7.31
C GLY A 238 -7.17 -3.51 -8.01
N PRO A 239 -7.09 -4.36 -9.03
CA PRO A 239 -8.27 -4.83 -9.77
C PRO A 239 -9.28 -5.49 -8.82
N PRO A 240 -10.59 -5.29 -9.05
CA PRO A 240 -11.62 -5.94 -8.25
C PRO A 240 -11.58 -7.46 -8.44
N LEU A 241 -12.06 -8.21 -7.46
CA LEU A 241 -12.35 -9.63 -7.63
C LEU A 241 -13.70 -9.80 -8.31
N ILE A 242 -13.76 -10.73 -9.25
CA ILE A 242 -14.97 -11.02 -10.01
C ILE A 242 -15.31 -12.50 -9.92
N LYS A 243 -16.54 -12.79 -9.52
CA LYS A 243 -17.16 -14.10 -9.65
C LYS A 243 -18.26 -14.03 -10.67
N LYS A 244 -18.37 -15.04 -11.54
CA LYS A 244 -19.40 -15.11 -12.56
C LYS A 244 -20.60 -15.93 -12.06
N GLY A 245 -21.78 -15.38 -12.26
CA GLY A 245 -23.06 -16.06 -12.04
C GLY A 245 -23.77 -16.34 -13.35
N TYR A 246 -24.57 -17.39 -13.37
CA TYR A 246 -25.34 -17.79 -14.54
C TYR A 246 -26.77 -18.09 -14.15
N SER A 247 -27.71 -17.53 -14.90
CA SER A 247 -29.13 -17.91 -14.82
C SER A 247 -29.55 -18.59 -16.12
N ARG A 248 -30.13 -19.76 -16.01
CA ARG A 248 -30.62 -20.55 -17.13
C ARG A 248 -32.13 -20.42 -17.27
N GLY A 249 -32.58 -20.12 -18.45
CA GLY A 249 -33.98 -20.13 -18.82
C GLY A 249 -34.38 -21.38 -19.60
N ASN A 250 -35.62 -21.44 -20.02
CA ASN A 250 -36.14 -22.48 -20.90
C ASN A 250 -35.46 -22.38 -22.28
N PHE A 251 -35.37 -23.48 -22.98
CA PHE A 251 -34.78 -23.57 -24.35
C PHE A 251 -33.29 -23.22 -24.45
N GLY A 252 -32.54 -23.39 -23.34
CA GLY A 252 -31.08 -23.21 -23.37
C GLY A 252 -30.59 -21.75 -23.33
N SER A 253 -31.47 -20.79 -23.12
CA SER A 253 -31.06 -19.40 -22.90
C SER A 253 -30.29 -19.25 -21.59
N VAL A 254 -29.19 -18.50 -21.62
CA VAL A 254 -28.32 -18.26 -20.46
C VAL A 254 -28.07 -16.77 -20.34
N THR A 255 -28.22 -16.22 -19.13
CA THR A 255 -27.75 -14.88 -18.79
C THR A 255 -26.53 -15.03 -17.88
N GLU A 256 -25.43 -14.43 -18.28
CA GLU A 256 -24.23 -14.27 -17.46
C GLU A 256 -24.29 -12.91 -16.75
N PHE A 257 -23.85 -12.87 -15.49
CA PHE A 257 -23.71 -11.65 -14.71
C PHE A 257 -22.53 -11.79 -13.77
N GLU A 258 -22.02 -10.67 -13.27
CA GLU A 258 -20.80 -10.64 -12.48
C GLU A 258 -21.08 -10.10 -11.08
N PHE A 259 -20.50 -10.75 -10.08
CA PHE A 259 -20.37 -10.24 -8.73
C PHE A 259 -18.99 -9.61 -8.59
N VAL A 260 -18.95 -8.32 -8.29
CA VAL A 260 -17.71 -7.53 -8.26
C VAL A 260 -17.45 -7.08 -6.85
N LEU A 261 -16.33 -7.55 -6.25
CA LEU A 261 -15.84 -7.07 -4.97
C LEU A 261 -14.69 -6.10 -5.19
N PHE A 262 -14.92 -4.82 -4.88
CA PHE A 262 -13.86 -3.82 -4.89
C PHE A 262 -12.99 -3.95 -3.65
N ARG A 263 -11.67 -3.83 -3.83
CA ARG A 263 -10.67 -3.91 -2.77
C ARG A 263 -9.96 -2.58 -2.60
N GLN A 264 -9.41 -2.36 -1.43
CA GLN A 264 -8.68 -1.16 -1.07
C GLN A 264 -7.54 -1.53 -0.11
N GLU A 265 -6.38 -0.92 -0.32
CA GLU A 265 -5.27 -1.04 0.61
C GLU A 265 -5.43 0.02 1.71
N PHE A 266 -5.37 -0.43 2.95
CA PHE A 266 -5.38 0.42 4.13
C PHE A 266 -4.00 0.45 4.75
N HIS A 267 -3.60 1.64 5.21
CA HIS A 267 -2.34 1.89 5.88
C HIS A 267 -2.60 2.52 7.23
N ILE A 268 -1.98 1.99 8.27
CA ILE A 268 -1.90 2.65 9.57
C ILE A 268 -0.49 3.20 9.72
N LEU A 269 -0.38 4.50 9.69
CA LEU A 269 0.81 5.32 9.50
C LEU A 269 1.34 5.86 10.84
N PRO A 270 2.62 6.28 10.91
CA PRO A 270 3.20 6.79 12.13
C PRO A 270 2.67 8.19 12.48
N THR A 271 2.39 8.41 13.74
CA THR A 271 2.25 9.76 14.32
C THR A 271 3.48 10.12 15.13
N SER A 272 4.24 9.13 15.63
CA SER A 272 5.51 9.38 16.30
C SER A 272 6.46 8.19 16.21
N ALA A 273 7.74 8.49 16.32
CA ALA A 273 8.80 7.54 16.60
C ALA A 273 9.65 8.03 17.77
N ARG A 274 10.15 7.12 18.59
CA ARG A 274 11.05 7.46 19.71
C ARG A 274 12.10 6.38 19.90
N ASP A 275 13.27 6.77 20.38
CA ASP A 275 14.31 5.84 20.77
C ASP A 275 14.36 5.69 22.31
N ARG A 276 15.20 4.77 22.79
CA ARG A 276 15.41 4.51 24.21
C ARG A 276 16.11 5.65 24.96
N PHE A 277 16.63 6.65 24.25
CA PHE A 277 17.37 7.79 24.82
C PHE A 277 16.50 9.03 24.97
N GLY A 278 15.23 8.97 24.55
CA GLY A 278 14.27 10.06 24.64
C GLY A 278 14.24 10.98 23.41
N ASN A 279 15.00 10.66 22.36
CA ASN A 279 14.83 11.34 21.08
C ASN A 279 13.49 10.95 20.47
N SER A 280 12.86 11.90 19.81
CA SER A 280 11.55 11.66 19.19
C SER A 280 11.40 12.39 17.86
N VAL A 281 10.60 11.79 16.99
CA VAL A 281 10.15 12.35 15.72
C VAL A 281 8.63 12.30 15.71
N THR A 282 7.98 13.38 15.28
CA THR A 282 6.53 13.50 15.14
C THR A 282 6.18 13.66 13.67
N TYR A 283 5.10 13.00 13.25
CA TYR A 283 4.53 13.07 11.92
C TYR A 283 3.18 13.79 12.01
N THR A 284 3.02 14.89 11.28
CA THR A 284 1.79 15.69 11.26
C THR A 284 1.05 15.44 9.96
N TRP A 285 -0.15 14.91 10.05
CA TRP A 285 -1.04 14.59 8.93
C TRP A 285 -2.11 15.66 8.76
N ASP A 286 -2.61 15.84 7.53
CA ASP A 286 -3.73 16.73 7.24
C ASP A 286 -5.04 16.05 7.68
N PRO A 287 -5.79 16.64 8.63
CA PRO A 287 -7.06 16.05 9.09
C PRO A 287 -8.16 16.04 8.01
N ALA A 288 -8.05 16.90 6.99
CA ALA A 288 -8.99 16.92 5.86
C ALA A 288 -8.63 15.88 4.78
N ASN A 289 -7.35 15.51 4.68
CA ASN A 289 -6.83 14.59 3.69
C ASN A 289 -5.85 13.60 4.36
N PRO A 290 -6.33 12.50 4.96
CA PRO A 290 -5.49 11.60 5.79
C PRO A 290 -4.26 11.00 5.10
N ARG A 291 -4.17 11.10 3.77
CA ARG A 291 -2.99 10.68 3.01
C ARG A 291 -1.88 11.72 2.94
N GLN A 292 -2.15 12.95 3.34
CA GLN A 292 -1.21 14.06 3.21
C GLN A 292 -0.39 14.22 4.48
N LEU A 293 0.87 13.81 4.43
CA LEU A 293 1.85 14.16 5.45
C LEU A 293 2.27 15.62 5.25
N LEU A 294 2.09 16.47 6.26
CA LEU A 294 2.43 17.87 6.21
C LEU A 294 3.84 18.15 6.73
N ARG A 295 4.24 17.44 7.80
CA ARG A 295 5.50 17.71 8.48
C ARG A 295 6.06 16.48 9.16
N ILE A 296 7.39 16.35 9.12
CA ILE A 296 8.19 15.48 9.98
C ILE A 296 9.05 16.41 10.85
N ALA A 297 8.98 16.26 12.18
CA ALA A 297 9.72 17.11 13.10
C ALA A 297 10.36 16.29 14.22
N ALA A 298 11.66 16.46 14.42
CA ALA A 298 12.39 15.86 15.54
C ALA A 298 12.51 16.84 16.71
N ASN A 299 12.62 16.30 17.92
CA ASN A 299 12.80 17.12 19.15
C ASN A 299 14.16 17.83 19.23
N ASP A 300 15.10 17.51 18.33
CA ASP A 300 16.38 18.22 18.18
C ASP A 300 16.31 19.44 17.23
N GLY A 301 15.13 19.74 16.70
CA GLY A 301 14.86 20.91 15.86
C GLY A 301 14.95 20.64 14.35
N ARG A 302 15.29 19.43 13.89
CA ARG A 302 15.23 19.08 12.47
C ARG A 302 13.78 19.01 12.02
N THR A 303 13.47 19.61 10.87
CA THR A 303 12.13 19.59 10.29
C THR A 303 12.16 19.40 8.78
N VAL A 304 11.17 18.69 8.28
CA VAL A 304 10.87 18.53 6.86
C VAL A 304 9.40 18.87 6.66
N ASP A 305 9.10 19.83 5.79
CA ASP A 305 7.75 20.23 5.43
C ASP A 305 7.43 19.77 4.00
N LEU A 306 6.22 19.22 3.79
CA LEU A 306 5.75 18.75 2.50
C LEU A 306 4.62 19.66 1.98
N GLU A 307 4.71 20.04 0.72
CA GLU A 307 3.67 20.78 0.00
C GLU A 307 3.02 19.85 -1.02
N TRP A 308 1.71 20.00 -1.20
CA TRP A 308 0.91 19.11 -2.03
C TRP A 308 0.28 19.85 -3.20
N THR A 309 0.12 19.15 -4.34
CA THR A 309 -0.71 19.64 -5.43
C THR A 309 -2.17 19.67 -5.01
N ALA A 310 -2.94 20.61 -5.54
CA ALA A 310 -4.39 20.55 -5.43
C ALA A 310 -4.88 19.32 -6.20
N GLY A 311 -5.42 18.33 -5.49
CA GLY A 311 -6.01 17.16 -6.11
C GLY A 311 -7.22 17.54 -6.97
N SER A 312 -7.38 16.90 -8.11
CA SER A 312 -8.63 16.98 -8.86
C SER A 312 -9.55 15.86 -8.39
N PRO A 313 -10.78 16.15 -7.95
CA PRO A 313 -11.71 15.13 -7.46
C PRO A 313 -12.05 14.03 -8.48
N SER A 314 -11.70 14.25 -9.75
CA SER A 314 -12.16 13.38 -10.85
C SER A 314 -11.08 12.50 -11.48
N THR A 315 -9.77 12.72 -11.25
CA THR A 315 -8.77 12.04 -12.09
C THR A 315 -7.47 11.59 -11.42
N LEU A 316 -6.91 12.32 -10.45
CA LEU A 316 -5.65 11.94 -9.81
C LEU A 316 -5.65 12.33 -8.33
N PRO A 317 -5.10 11.49 -7.43
CA PRO A 317 -4.84 11.87 -6.06
C PRO A 317 -3.88 13.07 -6.02
N SER A 318 -3.97 13.90 -4.99
CA SER A 318 -2.95 14.92 -4.72
C SER A 318 -1.60 14.25 -4.48
N GLU A 319 -0.55 14.82 -5.06
CA GLU A 319 0.83 14.36 -4.94
C GLU A 319 1.69 15.43 -4.26
N VAL A 320 2.80 15.04 -3.70
CA VAL A 320 3.79 15.98 -3.16
C VAL A 320 4.37 16.80 -4.32
N SER A 321 4.28 18.13 -4.20
CA SER A 321 4.81 19.08 -5.17
C SER A 321 6.17 19.65 -4.76
N ALA A 322 6.39 19.82 -3.46
CA ALA A 322 7.67 20.27 -2.94
C ALA A 322 7.93 19.74 -1.54
N VAL A 323 9.20 19.65 -1.20
CA VAL A 323 9.71 19.36 0.14
C VAL A 323 10.67 20.47 0.55
N ARG A 324 10.52 20.98 1.76
CA ARG A 324 11.37 22.01 2.35
C ARG A 324 12.09 21.48 3.58
N ALA A 325 13.39 21.61 3.62
CA ALA A 325 14.20 21.17 4.74
C ALA A 325 15.51 21.97 4.81
N GLY A 326 15.88 22.45 5.98
CA GLY A 326 17.16 23.15 6.20
C GLY A 326 17.36 24.38 5.28
N GLY A 327 16.30 25.11 4.94
CA GLY A 327 16.34 26.25 4.03
C GLY A 327 16.48 25.91 2.55
N ARG A 328 16.41 24.62 2.17
CA ARG A 328 16.47 24.11 0.81
C ARG A 328 15.11 23.59 0.37
N THR A 329 14.90 23.54 -0.95
CA THR A 329 13.65 23.06 -1.54
C THR A 329 13.94 22.04 -2.64
N TRP A 330 13.24 20.90 -2.58
CA TRP A 330 13.15 19.89 -3.63
C TRP A 330 11.78 20.02 -4.27
N THR A 331 11.69 19.96 -5.59
CA THR A 331 10.41 19.99 -6.29
C THR A 331 10.16 18.69 -7.04
N TYR A 332 8.89 18.30 -7.08
CA TYR A 332 8.43 17.03 -7.63
C TYR A 332 7.36 17.27 -8.68
N GLY A 333 7.36 16.47 -9.72
CA GLY A 333 6.32 16.58 -10.74
C GLY A 333 6.38 15.49 -11.79
N THR A 334 5.22 15.26 -12.42
CA THR A 334 5.08 14.33 -13.53
C THR A 334 5.60 14.99 -14.81
N VAL A 335 6.39 14.24 -15.59
CA VAL A 335 6.85 14.62 -16.92
C VAL A 335 6.45 13.56 -17.94
N VAL A 336 6.56 13.86 -19.22
CA VAL A 336 6.30 12.86 -20.27
C VAL A 336 7.25 11.69 -20.11
N GLY A 337 6.69 10.51 -19.83
CA GLY A 337 7.44 9.26 -19.64
C GLY A 337 8.03 9.03 -18.26
N GLY A 338 7.70 9.85 -17.24
CA GLY A 338 8.23 9.62 -15.89
C GLY A 338 7.85 10.64 -14.83
N TYR A 339 8.60 10.56 -13.75
CA TYR A 339 8.47 11.45 -12.60
C TYR A 339 9.81 12.16 -12.36
N LYS A 340 9.78 13.48 -12.27
CA LYS A 340 10.99 14.31 -12.13
C LYS A 340 11.12 14.80 -10.69
N VAL A 341 12.31 14.67 -10.14
CA VAL A 341 12.74 15.36 -8.92
C VAL A 341 13.79 16.40 -9.31
N THR A 342 13.63 17.62 -8.85
CA THR A 342 14.60 18.69 -9.03
C THR A 342 15.19 19.02 -7.67
N PHE A 343 16.49 18.84 -7.54
CA PHE A 343 17.23 19.11 -6.32
C PHE A 343 17.48 20.61 -6.10
N PRO A 344 17.85 21.07 -4.89
CA PRO A 344 18.07 22.49 -4.57
C PRO A 344 19.13 23.18 -5.42
N ASP A 345 20.08 22.43 -5.97
CA ASP A 345 21.12 22.87 -6.90
C ASP A 345 20.66 22.89 -8.37
N GLN A 346 19.38 22.63 -8.60
CA GLN A 346 18.73 22.53 -9.92
C GLN A 346 19.16 21.35 -10.79
N SER A 347 19.84 20.35 -10.21
CA SER A 347 20.17 19.08 -10.88
C SER A 347 18.99 18.10 -10.97
#